data_e34c6c775af8243b1b442177f5a97861
#
_entry.id   e34c6c775af8243b1b442177f5a97861
#
_cell.length_a   1.000
_cell.length_b   1.000
_cell.length_c   1.000
_cell.angle_alpha   90.00
_cell.angle_beta   90.00
_cell.angle_gamma   90.00
#
_symmetry.space_group_name_H-M   'P 1'
#
loop_
_entity.id
_entity.type
_entity.pdbx_description
1 polymer ?
#
loop_
_entity_poly.entity_id
_entity_poly.type
_entity_poly.pdbx_seq_one_letter_code
_entity_poly.pdbx_strand_id
1 'polypeptide(L)'
;MRFFLLTLGIVALTSMRLQAVTFVDVTNEAGIRFQHSSGTRSSLLPEDMGSGAGFADIDNDGDIDLYIVNIPGPFTQEGETNKGNANALYQNNGDGTFTDITRAAGVGHQGYGMGCVFADVDGDADLDLYLTNYGENVLYRNNGNATFTDVTEIAGVVCDLWSTGAAFADADGDTDLDLYVCNYVTYDLEALEQMKEESLQSGKPVPSALNPHVFEPQDNVFYRNNGDGTFTDVTDETGIAAVGGRSMQAIFSDLDNDNDLDLYVANDTTTNHVYRNDGGGNFTDVSAESWAADFRGSMGLTAGDYDADGDTDLFMSHWVDEENALYRNLFAEDGNAKQIRFVDESYTAMLAEESIKQIGWGTTLFDYDNDGDLDIFVTNGSTFQELRRPEVLIPQPDMLFRNNGDETFSNVSQETGIAALPLRVGRGAAFGDYDNDGDVDIFVVNNHAPPTLLRNEGGNRNNWLQVKLVGTGTNRDAIGAKIQVKTADRTQVKEIYAGDSYMSFNSLIAEFGVGNATQIETLQVTWQNGEMQKLHNIPANQRIRITQE
;
A
#
# COMPACT_ATOMS: atom_id res chain seq x y z
N MET A 1 -20.83 48.73 -62.14
CA MET A 1 -21.01 48.42 -60.71
C MET A 1 -21.05 46.91 -60.56
N ARG A 2 -19.94 46.29 -60.14
CA ARG A 2 -19.84 44.85 -59.91
C ARG A 2 -19.73 44.65 -58.39
N PHE A 3 -20.70 43.98 -57.78
CA PHE A 3 -20.70 43.60 -56.38
C PHE A 3 -19.85 42.33 -56.23
N PHE A 4 -18.80 42.37 -55.39
CA PHE A 4 -18.08 41.21 -54.90
C PHE A 4 -18.78 40.76 -53.60
N LEU A 5 -19.34 39.56 -53.60
CA LEU A 5 -19.76 38.88 -52.40
C LEU A 5 -18.51 38.16 -51.77
N LEU A 6 -18.11 38.60 -50.59
CA LEU A 6 -17.14 37.89 -49.76
C LEU A 6 -17.92 36.86 -48.92
N THR A 7 -17.74 35.58 -49.21
CA THR A 7 -18.21 34.48 -48.35
C THR A 7 -17.17 34.28 -47.25
N LEU A 8 -17.51 34.68 -46.00
CA LEU A 8 -16.75 34.29 -44.81
C LEU A 8 -17.08 32.83 -44.49
N GLY A 9 -16.10 31.94 -44.71
CA GLY A 9 -16.14 30.57 -44.19
C GLY A 9 -15.83 30.59 -42.69
N ILE A 10 -16.82 30.29 -41.87
CA ILE A 10 -16.64 30.00 -40.43
C ILE A 10 -16.05 28.59 -40.36
N VAL A 11 -14.75 28.47 -40.09
CA VAL A 11 -14.12 27.23 -39.67
C VAL A 11 -14.51 27.03 -38.20
N ALA A 12 -15.45 26.17 -37.94
CA ALA A 12 -15.73 25.69 -36.59
C ALA A 12 -14.54 24.79 -36.15
N LEU A 13 -13.64 25.36 -35.38
CA LEU A 13 -12.70 24.59 -34.58
C LEU A 13 -13.54 23.90 -33.47
N THR A 14 -13.94 22.68 -33.72
CA THR A 14 -14.34 21.77 -32.64
C THR A 14 -13.06 21.48 -31.86
N SER A 15 -12.84 22.20 -30.76
CA SER A 15 -11.90 21.77 -29.74
C SER A 15 -12.41 20.40 -29.26
N MET A 16 -11.80 19.31 -29.69
CA MET A 16 -11.87 18.07 -28.93
C MET A 16 -11.32 18.44 -27.55
N ARG A 17 -12.20 18.62 -26.56
CA ARG A 17 -11.76 18.51 -25.17
C ARG A 17 -11.28 17.09 -25.04
N LEU A 18 -9.98 16.85 -24.85
CA LEU A 18 -9.55 15.60 -24.26
C LEU A 18 -10.40 15.44 -23.01
N GLN A 19 -11.14 14.36 -22.92
CA GLN A 19 -11.93 14.07 -21.75
C GLN A 19 -10.90 13.72 -20.66
N ALA A 20 -10.91 14.43 -19.54
CA ALA A 20 -9.98 14.19 -18.44
C ALA A 20 -10.18 12.75 -17.91
N VAL A 21 -9.13 12.17 -17.37
CA VAL A 21 -9.23 10.95 -16.56
C VAL A 21 -10.11 11.25 -15.35
N THR A 22 -11.02 10.35 -15.00
CA THR A 22 -11.95 10.55 -13.88
C THR A 22 -12.13 9.26 -13.10
N PHE A 23 -12.26 9.37 -11.78
CA PHE A 23 -12.60 8.24 -10.91
C PHE A 23 -14.08 8.22 -10.58
N VAL A 24 -14.69 7.05 -10.66
CA VAL A 24 -16.12 6.83 -10.42
C VAL A 24 -16.32 5.78 -9.32
N ASP A 25 -17.11 6.11 -8.30
CA ASP A 25 -17.50 5.13 -7.27
C ASP A 25 -18.47 4.11 -7.87
N VAL A 26 -17.98 2.90 -8.07
CA VAL A 26 -18.71 1.75 -8.63
C VAL A 26 -18.98 0.65 -7.59
N THR A 27 -18.75 0.90 -6.31
CA THR A 27 -18.86 -0.07 -5.21
C THR A 27 -20.15 -0.88 -5.28
N ASN A 28 -21.29 -0.22 -5.50
CA ASN A 28 -22.59 -0.86 -5.58
C ASN A 28 -22.78 -1.66 -6.87
N GLU A 29 -22.32 -1.10 -8.01
CA GLU A 29 -22.38 -1.75 -9.31
C GLU A 29 -21.52 -3.00 -9.34
N ALA A 30 -20.32 -2.94 -8.75
CA ALA A 30 -19.40 -4.06 -8.61
C ALA A 30 -19.90 -5.16 -7.64
N GLY A 31 -21.03 -4.97 -6.96
CA GLY A 31 -21.61 -6.01 -6.11
C GLY A 31 -21.06 -6.06 -4.69
N ILE A 32 -20.17 -5.15 -4.30
CA ILE A 32 -19.58 -5.11 -2.95
C ILE A 32 -20.62 -4.60 -1.95
N ARG A 33 -20.86 -5.40 -0.89
CA ARG A 33 -21.90 -5.12 0.14
C ARG A 33 -21.32 -5.15 1.56
N PHE A 34 -20.05 -4.82 1.67
CA PHE A 34 -19.32 -4.79 2.93
C PHE A 34 -19.69 -3.55 3.77
N GLN A 35 -19.64 -3.70 5.08
CA GLN A 35 -19.79 -2.61 6.05
C GLN A 35 -18.71 -2.73 7.10
N HIS A 36 -17.77 -1.81 7.07
CA HIS A 36 -16.70 -1.73 8.06
C HIS A 36 -17.27 -1.31 9.42
N SER A 37 -16.88 -1.99 10.48
CA SER A 37 -17.21 -1.72 11.88
C SER A 37 -18.68 -1.36 12.10
N SER A 38 -19.44 -2.27 12.66
CA SER A 38 -20.86 -2.07 12.90
C SER A 38 -21.14 -1.63 14.34
N GLY A 39 -22.16 -0.76 14.53
CA GLY A 39 -22.57 -0.31 15.84
C GLY A 39 -22.07 1.09 16.21
N THR A 40 -22.19 1.44 17.50
CA THR A 40 -21.74 2.76 17.99
C THR A 40 -20.25 2.72 18.29
N ARG A 41 -19.50 3.66 17.77
CA ARG A 41 -18.06 3.81 17.97
C ARG A 41 -17.70 3.86 19.46
N SER A 42 -16.70 3.10 19.88
CA SER A 42 -16.20 3.06 21.27
C SER A 42 -15.37 4.30 21.66
N SER A 43 -14.83 5.02 20.67
CA SER A 43 -13.87 6.11 20.87
C SER A 43 -12.55 5.64 21.50
N LEU A 44 -12.11 4.46 21.15
CA LEU A 44 -10.85 3.85 21.56
C LEU A 44 -9.93 3.65 20.34
N LEU A 45 -8.64 3.76 20.57
CA LEU A 45 -7.64 3.81 19.52
C LEU A 45 -7.68 2.58 18.57
N PRO A 46 -7.82 1.32 19.03
CA PRO A 46 -7.86 0.18 18.12
C PRO A 46 -9.00 0.24 17.09
N GLU A 47 -10.14 0.81 17.46
CA GLU A 47 -11.28 0.96 16.54
C GLU A 47 -11.08 2.12 15.57
N ASP A 48 -10.45 3.22 16.04
CA ASP A 48 -10.27 4.43 15.24
C ASP A 48 -9.18 4.31 14.17
N MET A 49 -8.22 3.41 14.37
CA MET A 49 -7.19 3.13 13.36
C MET A 49 -7.76 2.51 12.09
N GLY A 50 -8.90 1.84 12.17
CA GLY A 50 -9.51 1.18 11.03
C GLY A 50 -8.68 -0.01 10.56
N SER A 51 -8.79 -0.35 9.29
CA SER A 51 -8.14 -1.53 8.74
C SER A 51 -7.75 -1.33 7.26
N GLY A 52 -7.05 -2.34 6.71
CA GLY A 52 -6.62 -2.40 5.33
C GLY A 52 -7.49 -3.28 4.43
N ALA A 53 -7.06 -3.40 3.19
CA ALA A 53 -7.60 -4.30 2.17
C ALA A 53 -6.49 -4.78 1.25
N GLY A 54 -6.74 -5.83 0.46
CA GLY A 54 -5.76 -6.32 -0.51
C GLY A 54 -6.39 -6.77 -1.82
N PHE A 55 -5.70 -6.45 -2.93
CA PHE A 55 -5.96 -7.00 -4.25
C PHE A 55 -4.98 -8.13 -4.55
N ALA A 56 -5.48 -9.35 -4.79
CA ALA A 56 -4.66 -10.53 -5.07
C ALA A 56 -5.41 -11.51 -5.98
N ASP A 57 -4.72 -12.11 -6.95
CA ASP A 57 -5.25 -13.18 -7.81
C ASP A 57 -5.14 -14.50 -7.04
N ILE A 58 -6.19 -14.85 -6.23
CA ILE A 58 -6.14 -15.97 -5.27
C ILE A 58 -6.44 -17.34 -5.89
N ASP A 59 -6.95 -17.38 -7.10
CA ASP A 59 -7.26 -18.63 -7.78
C ASP A 59 -6.54 -18.80 -9.13
N ASN A 60 -5.60 -17.91 -9.42
CA ASN A 60 -4.73 -17.92 -10.59
C ASN A 60 -5.48 -17.85 -11.92
N ASP A 61 -6.66 -17.21 -11.96
CA ASP A 61 -7.44 -17.04 -13.19
C ASP A 61 -7.04 -15.79 -13.99
N GLY A 62 -6.24 -14.90 -13.38
CA GLY A 62 -5.71 -13.68 -13.97
C GLY A 62 -6.49 -12.42 -13.61
N ASP A 63 -7.60 -12.55 -12.92
CA ASP A 63 -8.40 -11.45 -12.39
C ASP A 63 -8.05 -11.23 -10.91
N ILE A 64 -7.82 -10.00 -10.49
CA ILE A 64 -7.48 -9.73 -9.07
C ILE A 64 -8.73 -9.71 -8.21
N ASP A 65 -8.70 -10.49 -7.14
CA ASP A 65 -9.74 -10.59 -6.13
C ASP A 65 -9.52 -9.56 -5.02
N LEU A 66 -10.52 -9.35 -4.18
CA LEU A 66 -10.50 -8.34 -3.14
C LEU A 66 -10.71 -8.95 -1.75
N TYR A 67 -9.73 -8.80 -0.87
CA TYR A 67 -9.88 -9.09 0.56
C TYR A 67 -10.05 -7.81 1.36
N ILE A 68 -11.05 -7.77 2.27
CA ILE A 68 -11.34 -6.60 3.10
C ILE A 68 -11.22 -7.00 4.57
N VAL A 69 -10.31 -6.37 5.27
CA VAL A 69 -10.13 -6.55 6.70
C VAL A 69 -11.16 -5.74 7.47
N ASN A 70 -11.67 -6.25 8.57
CA ASN A 70 -12.73 -5.64 9.35
C ASN A 70 -12.41 -5.54 10.84
N ILE A 71 -12.93 -4.51 11.44
CA ILE A 71 -13.11 -4.41 12.88
C ILE A 71 -14.58 -4.78 13.16
N PRO A 72 -14.86 -5.85 13.94
CA PRO A 72 -16.21 -6.43 14.00
C PRO A 72 -17.26 -5.56 14.72
N GLY A 73 -16.85 -4.47 15.37
CA GLY A 73 -17.75 -3.57 16.09
C GLY A 73 -17.05 -2.83 17.22
N PRO A 74 -17.78 -2.24 18.17
CA PRO A 74 -17.18 -1.45 19.22
C PRO A 74 -16.13 -2.23 20.01
N PHE A 75 -14.97 -1.64 20.20
CA PHE A 75 -13.91 -2.21 21.03
C PHE A 75 -14.36 -2.24 22.49
N THR A 76 -14.27 -3.42 23.15
CA THR A 76 -14.65 -3.60 24.55
C THR A 76 -13.53 -4.24 25.36
N GLN A 77 -13.48 -3.94 26.66
CA GLN A 77 -12.47 -4.49 27.59
C GLN A 77 -12.41 -6.01 27.66
N GLU A 78 -13.51 -6.69 27.37
CA GLU A 78 -13.61 -8.14 27.58
C GLU A 78 -13.17 -8.94 26.35
N GLY A 79 -12.70 -8.27 25.27
CA GLY A 79 -12.38 -8.95 24.01
C GLY A 79 -13.57 -9.75 23.46
N GLU A 80 -14.76 -9.61 24.09
CA GLU A 80 -15.97 -10.18 23.55
C GLU A 80 -16.27 -9.50 22.24
N THR A 81 -15.87 -10.16 21.18
CA THR A 81 -16.35 -9.87 19.85
C THR A 81 -17.88 -9.85 19.92
N ASN A 82 -18.48 -8.67 19.90
CA ASN A 82 -19.79 -8.60 19.28
C ASN A 82 -19.59 -9.33 17.97
N LYS A 83 -20.29 -10.44 17.75
CA LYS A 83 -20.23 -11.23 16.52
C LYS A 83 -20.76 -10.36 15.37
N GLY A 84 -20.02 -9.28 15.11
CA GLY A 84 -20.23 -8.35 14.02
C GLY A 84 -19.81 -8.94 12.69
N ASN A 85 -19.66 -8.11 11.71
CA ASN A 85 -19.22 -8.55 10.39
C ASN A 85 -17.79 -9.09 10.47
N ALA A 86 -17.55 -10.19 9.80
CA ALA A 86 -16.21 -10.76 9.61
C ALA A 86 -15.43 -9.97 8.54
N ASN A 87 -14.15 -10.28 8.39
CA ASN A 87 -13.41 -9.97 7.16
C ASN A 87 -14.14 -10.58 5.96
N ALA A 88 -13.92 -10.05 4.78
CA ALA A 88 -14.62 -10.53 3.59
C ALA A 88 -13.67 -10.75 2.41
N LEU A 89 -13.88 -11.86 1.70
CA LEU A 89 -13.22 -12.18 0.44
C LEU A 89 -14.24 -12.13 -0.70
N TYR A 90 -13.95 -11.29 -1.68
CA TYR A 90 -14.74 -11.10 -2.88
C TYR A 90 -13.96 -11.62 -4.08
N GLN A 91 -14.46 -12.67 -4.72
CA GLN A 91 -13.91 -13.20 -5.96
C GLN A 91 -14.35 -12.30 -7.14
N ASN A 92 -13.42 -11.92 -7.98
CA ASN A 92 -13.68 -11.21 -9.22
C ASN A 92 -14.33 -12.15 -10.24
N ASN A 93 -15.35 -11.68 -10.95
CA ASN A 93 -16.07 -12.48 -11.95
C ASN A 93 -15.54 -12.26 -13.38
N GLY A 94 -14.50 -11.43 -13.57
CA GLY A 94 -13.94 -11.05 -14.86
C GLY A 94 -14.85 -10.15 -15.72
N ASP A 95 -15.88 -9.57 -15.13
CA ASP A 95 -16.83 -8.67 -15.81
C ASP A 95 -17.04 -7.33 -15.08
N GLY A 96 -16.07 -6.97 -14.22
CA GLY A 96 -16.13 -5.77 -13.37
C GLY A 96 -17.02 -5.92 -12.14
N THR A 97 -17.47 -7.15 -11.82
CA THR A 97 -18.27 -7.42 -10.62
C THR A 97 -17.61 -8.47 -9.74
N PHE A 98 -18.01 -8.50 -8.47
CA PHE A 98 -17.47 -9.41 -7.46
C PHE A 98 -18.55 -10.28 -6.84
N THR A 99 -18.16 -11.48 -6.42
CA THR A 99 -18.97 -12.42 -5.65
C THR A 99 -18.37 -12.65 -4.27
N ASP A 100 -19.13 -12.43 -3.20
CA ASP A 100 -18.70 -12.75 -1.84
C ASP A 100 -18.55 -14.27 -1.66
N ILE A 101 -17.32 -14.75 -1.52
CA ILE A 101 -16.97 -16.16 -1.28
C ILE A 101 -16.43 -16.40 0.13
N THR A 102 -16.45 -15.40 1.00
CA THR A 102 -15.87 -15.42 2.36
C THR A 102 -16.12 -16.73 3.11
N ARG A 103 -17.40 -17.15 3.15
CA ARG A 103 -17.78 -18.39 3.85
C ARG A 103 -17.28 -19.65 3.17
N ALA A 104 -17.28 -19.66 1.84
CA ALA A 104 -16.82 -20.81 1.06
C ALA A 104 -15.31 -20.96 1.16
N ALA A 105 -14.60 -19.86 1.12
CA ALA A 105 -13.14 -19.80 1.25
C ALA A 105 -12.65 -20.10 2.67
N GLY A 106 -13.47 -19.87 3.71
CA GLY A 106 -13.10 -20.13 5.09
C GLY A 106 -12.27 -19.04 5.77
N VAL A 107 -12.19 -17.82 5.18
CA VAL A 107 -11.31 -16.71 5.63
C VAL A 107 -12.05 -15.57 6.34
N GLY A 108 -13.29 -15.83 6.78
CA GLY A 108 -14.10 -14.83 7.50
C GLY A 108 -13.68 -14.70 8.97
N HIS A 109 -12.47 -14.18 9.20
CA HIS A 109 -11.97 -13.93 10.55
C HIS A 109 -12.82 -12.89 11.28
N GLN A 110 -13.01 -13.05 12.60
CA GLN A 110 -13.85 -12.19 13.45
C GLN A 110 -13.04 -11.50 14.56
N GLY A 111 -11.71 -11.47 14.47
CA GLY A 111 -10.85 -10.68 15.34
C GLY A 111 -10.92 -9.18 15.02
N TYR A 112 -10.20 -8.37 15.79
CA TYR A 112 -9.99 -6.96 15.46
C TYR A 112 -8.90 -6.86 14.40
N GLY A 113 -9.30 -7.02 13.13
CA GLY A 113 -8.39 -7.03 12.00
C GLY A 113 -7.77 -5.66 11.75
N MET A 114 -6.48 -5.64 11.45
CA MET A 114 -5.72 -4.44 11.10
C MET A 114 -5.34 -4.47 9.63
N GLY A 115 -4.51 -5.41 9.21
CA GLY A 115 -3.97 -5.48 7.85
C GLY A 115 -3.99 -6.86 7.24
N CYS A 116 -3.65 -6.91 5.96
CA CYS A 116 -3.45 -8.15 5.23
C CYS A 116 -2.27 -8.00 4.26
N VAL A 117 -1.57 -9.11 4.04
CA VAL A 117 -0.53 -9.25 3.02
C VAL A 117 -0.61 -10.64 2.41
N PHE A 118 -0.33 -10.73 1.10
CA PHE A 118 -0.35 -11.99 0.37
C PHE A 118 1.03 -12.35 -0.15
N ALA A 119 1.38 -13.64 -0.09
CA ALA A 119 2.56 -14.20 -0.71
C ALA A 119 2.39 -15.73 -0.79
N ASP A 120 3.07 -16.38 -1.74
CA ASP A 120 3.21 -17.84 -1.79
C ASP A 120 4.33 -18.25 -0.82
N VAL A 121 3.96 -18.67 0.41
CA VAL A 121 4.94 -18.94 1.48
C VAL A 121 5.48 -20.37 1.48
N ASP A 122 4.86 -21.29 0.74
CA ASP A 122 5.28 -22.70 0.69
C ASP A 122 5.71 -23.18 -0.73
N GLY A 123 5.73 -22.26 -1.70
CA GLY A 123 6.25 -22.47 -3.05
C GLY A 123 5.32 -23.28 -3.96
N ASP A 124 4.02 -23.37 -3.64
CA ASP A 124 3.05 -24.14 -4.42
C ASP A 124 2.37 -23.33 -5.54
N ALA A 125 2.68 -22.04 -5.66
CA ALA A 125 2.19 -21.06 -6.61
C ALA A 125 0.76 -20.55 -6.34
N ASP A 126 0.22 -20.76 -5.16
CA ASP A 126 -1.04 -20.21 -4.70
C ASP A 126 -0.77 -19.16 -3.60
N LEU A 127 -1.33 -17.96 -3.74
CA LEU A 127 -1.11 -16.89 -2.77
C LEU A 127 -1.75 -17.20 -1.43
N ASP A 128 -0.95 -17.27 -0.38
CA ASP A 128 -1.37 -17.39 1.02
C ASP A 128 -1.69 -16.01 1.59
N LEU A 129 -2.41 -15.98 2.70
CA LEU A 129 -2.88 -14.75 3.33
C LEU A 129 -2.42 -14.66 4.78
N TYR A 130 -1.61 -13.65 5.11
CA TYR A 130 -1.31 -13.30 6.49
C TYR A 130 -2.17 -12.11 6.94
N LEU A 131 -2.87 -12.28 8.08
CA LEU A 131 -3.71 -11.26 8.71
C LEU A 131 -3.07 -10.75 9.98
N THR A 132 -2.93 -9.45 10.09
CA THR A 132 -2.56 -8.78 11.32
C THR A 132 -3.80 -8.36 12.10
N ASN A 133 -3.73 -8.45 13.42
CA ASN A 133 -4.85 -8.18 14.33
C ASN A 133 -4.39 -7.40 15.57
N TYR A 134 -5.33 -6.82 16.27
CA TYR A 134 -5.18 -6.56 17.69
C TYR A 134 -5.40 -7.89 18.42
N GLY A 135 -4.31 -8.53 18.91
CA GLY A 135 -4.28 -9.89 19.38
C GLY A 135 -3.79 -10.88 18.32
N GLU A 136 -4.18 -12.14 18.41
CA GLU A 136 -3.64 -13.22 17.58
C GLU A 136 -3.75 -12.93 16.06
N ASN A 137 -2.59 -12.95 15.38
CA ASN A 137 -2.50 -12.91 13.92
C ASN A 137 -2.84 -14.28 13.32
N VAL A 138 -3.15 -14.34 12.04
CA VAL A 138 -3.53 -15.58 11.35
C VAL A 138 -2.81 -15.73 10.04
N LEU A 139 -2.17 -16.89 9.82
CA LEU A 139 -1.68 -17.31 8.49
C LEU A 139 -2.66 -18.33 7.92
N TYR A 140 -3.29 -17.96 6.82
CA TYR A 140 -4.15 -18.81 6.02
C TYR A 140 -3.40 -19.33 4.80
N ARG A 141 -3.17 -20.65 4.72
CA ARG A 141 -2.62 -21.28 3.52
C ARG A 141 -3.74 -21.49 2.50
N ASN A 142 -3.52 -21.07 1.28
CA ASN A 142 -4.37 -21.36 0.13
C ASN A 142 -4.27 -22.85 -0.26
N ASN A 143 -5.38 -23.48 -0.58
CA ASN A 143 -5.42 -24.90 -0.97
C ASN A 143 -5.47 -25.08 -2.51
N GLY A 144 -5.23 -24.02 -3.29
CA GLY A 144 -5.25 -24.03 -4.76
C GLY A 144 -6.64 -24.13 -5.39
N ASN A 145 -7.68 -23.81 -4.63
CA ASN A 145 -9.07 -23.89 -5.10
C ASN A 145 -9.96 -22.81 -4.47
N ALA A 146 -9.39 -21.65 -4.20
CA ALA A 146 -10.01 -20.52 -3.50
C ALA A 146 -10.58 -20.88 -2.12
N THR A 147 -10.06 -21.94 -1.45
CA THR A 147 -10.32 -22.24 -0.03
C THR A 147 -9.03 -22.20 0.76
N PHE A 148 -9.10 -21.84 2.02
CA PHE A 148 -7.94 -21.62 2.86
C PHE A 148 -7.98 -22.48 4.13
N THR A 149 -6.80 -22.76 4.68
CA THR A 149 -6.62 -23.49 5.95
C THR A 149 -5.77 -22.64 6.88
N ASP A 150 -6.25 -22.39 8.10
CA ASP A 150 -5.46 -21.75 9.15
C ASP A 150 -4.29 -22.67 9.55
N VAL A 151 -3.08 -22.20 9.34
CA VAL A 151 -1.82 -22.90 9.62
C VAL A 151 -0.95 -22.19 10.65
N THR A 152 -1.45 -21.13 11.28
CA THR A 152 -0.71 -20.22 12.17
C THR A 152 0.17 -20.94 13.21
N GLU A 153 -0.42 -21.87 13.97
CA GLU A 153 0.32 -22.63 14.99
C GLU A 153 1.35 -23.59 14.39
N ILE A 154 0.99 -24.24 13.28
CA ILE A 154 1.85 -25.24 12.60
C ILE A 154 3.02 -24.51 11.91
N ALA A 155 2.75 -23.37 11.31
CA ALA A 155 3.76 -22.54 10.67
C ALA A 155 4.69 -21.83 11.68
N GLY A 156 4.30 -21.73 12.95
CA GLY A 156 5.13 -21.11 13.98
C GLY A 156 5.14 -19.57 13.95
N VAL A 157 4.10 -18.94 13.38
CA VAL A 157 3.98 -17.48 13.26
C VAL A 157 2.95 -16.87 14.22
N VAL A 158 2.77 -17.50 15.36
CA VAL A 158 1.86 -16.98 16.40
C VAL A 158 2.40 -15.67 16.95
N CYS A 159 1.63 -14.60 16.80
CA CYS A 159 1.91 -13.28 17.36
C CYS A 159 0.64 -12.75 18.01
N ASP A 160 0.66 -12.55 19.33
CA ASP A 160 -0.46 -12.07 20.14
C ASP A 160 -0.19 -10.66 20.64
N LEU A 161 0.24 -9.79 19.73
CA LEU A 161 0.49 -8.37 19.97
C LEU A 161 -0.55 -7.52 19.24
N TRP A 162 -0.44 -6.22 19.33
CA TRP A 162 -1.20 -5.36 18.45
C TRP A 162 -0.42 -5.15 17.16
N SER A 163 -0.58 -6.06 16.21
CA SER A 163 0.06 -5.99 14.91
C SER A 163 -0.71 -5.07 13.95
N THR A 164 0.03 -4.33 13.12
CA THR A 164 -0.46 -3.34 12.17
C THR A 164 -0.18 -3.81 10.73
N GLY A 165 0.84 -3.28 10.05
CA GLY A 165 1.28 -3.76 8.76
C GLY A 165 2.14 -5.01 8.84
N ALA A 166 2.32 -5.69 7.71
CA ALA A 166 3.28 -6.77 7.53
C ALA A 166 3.86 -6.72 6.12
N ALA A 167 5.04 -7.33 5.94
CA ALA A 167 5.70 -7.42 4.65
C ALA A 167 6.38 -8.78 4.48
N PHE A 168 6.31 -9.34 3.26
CA PHE A 168 7.07 -10.52 2.87
C PHE A 168 8.23 -10.14 1.96
N ALA A 169 9.37 -10.77 2.17
CA ALA A 169 10.55 -10.65 1.30
C ALA A 169 11.49 -11.83 1.51
N ASP A 170 12.27 -12.20 0.51
CA ASP A 170 13.42 -13.08 0.66
C ASP A 170 14.59 -12.22 1.17
N ALA A 171 14.71 -12.09 2.48
CA ALA A 171 15.65 -11.17 3.10
C ALA A 171 17.06 -11.75 3.25
N ASP A 172 17.22 -13.07 3.20
CA ASP A 172 18.53 -13.72 3.33
C ASP A 172 19.07 -14.32 2.02
N GLY A 173 18.30 -14.23 0.93
CA GLY A 173 18.72 -14.63 -0.41
C GLY A 173 18.63 -16.13 -0.65
N ASP A 174 17.83 -16.87 0.13
CA ASP A 174 17.67 -18.31 0.00
C ASP A 174 16.46 -18.73 -0.86
N THR A 175 15.70 -17.76 -1.36
CA THR A 175 14.49 -17.84 -2.17
C THR A 175 13.18 -18.11 -1.42
N ASP A 176 13.22 -18.31 -0.11
CA ASP A 176 12.04 -18.47 0.70
C ASP A 176 11.56 -17.10 1.21
N LEU A 177 10.26 -16.84 1.22
CA LEU A 177 9.76 -15.53 1.63
C LEU A 177 9.65 -15.44 3.16
N ASP A 178 10.46 -14.58 3.76
CA ASP A 178 10.44 -14.23 5.17
C ASP A 178 9.32 -13.25 5.50
N LEU A 179 8.89 -13.19 6.75
CA LEU A 179 7.77 -12.36 7.21
C LEU A 179 8.20 -11.35 8.27
N TYR A 180 8.04 -10.07 7.99
CA TYR A 180 8.18 -9.00 8.96
C TYR A 180 6.81 -8.49 9.42
N VAL A 181 6.60 -8.40 10.75
CA VAL A 181 5.34 -7.99 11.37
C VAL A 181 5.56 -6.74 12.19
N CYS A 182 4.91 -5.65 11.81
CA CYS A 182 4.89 -4.40 12.55
C CYS A 182 3.97 -4.50 13.76
N ASN A 183 4.43 -4.05 14.93
CA ASN A 183 3.64 -3.99 16.15
C ASN A 183 3.59 -2.55 16.68
N TYR A 184 2.49 -2.21 17.35
CA TYR A 184 2.20 -0.83 17.69
C TYR A 184 2.45 -0.50 19.17
N VAL A 185 1.45 -0.68 20.01
CA VAL A 185 1.55 -0.34 21.44
C VAL A 185 0.84 -1.35 22.33
N THR A 186 1.28 -1.43 23.57
CA THR A 186 0.53 -2.14 24.63
C THR A 186 -0.63 -1.26 25.09
N TYR A 187 -1.82 -1.50 24.54
CA TYR A 187 -3.01 -0.72 24.83
C TYR A 187 -3.68 -1.20 26.10
N ASP A 188 -3.34 -0.56 27.23
CA ASP A 188 -3.79 -0.93 28.57
C ASP A 188 -5.00 -0.07 28.99
N LEU A 189 -6.18 -0.66 29.00
CA LEU A 189 -7.44 -0.01 29.38
C LEU A 189 -7.52 0.27 30.89
N GLU A 190 -6.89 -0.55 31.75
CA GLU A 190 -6.86 -0.31 33.21
C GLU A 190 -5.98 0.91 33.52
N ALA A 191 -4.87 1.07 32.78
CA ALA A 191 -4.02 2.24 32.90
C ALA A 191 -4.74 3.54 32.48
N LEU A 192 -5.62 3.48 31.47
CA LEU A 192 -6.41 4.63 31.03
C LEU A 192 -7.28 5.26 32.13
N GLU A 193 -7.85 4.46 33.03
CA GLU A 193 -8.66 4.97 34.14
C GLU A 193 -7.86 5.84 35.12
N GLN A 194 -6.53 5.69 35.13
CA GLN A 194 -5.61 6.44 35.98
C GLN A 194 -4.96 7.62 35.25
N MET A 195 -5.14 7.74 33.94
CA MET A 195 -4.59 8.80 33.11
C MET A 195 -5.45 10.06 33.18
N LYS A 196 -4.86 11.18 32.76
CA LYS A 196 -5.63 12.40 32.52
C LYS A 196 -6.59 12.15 31.34
N GLU A 197 -7.73 12.82 31.35
CA GLU A 197 -8.72 12.75 30.29
C GLU A 197 -8.14 13.16 28.93
N GLU A 198 -7.22 14.12 28.91
CA GLU A 198 -6.52 14.58 27.71
C GLU A 198 -4.99 14.62 27.93
N SER A 199 -4.27 14.35 26.87
CA SER A 199 -2.82 14.45 26.74
C SER A 199 -2.44 15.24 25.48
N LEU A 200 -1.17 15.51 25.25
CA LEU A 200 -0.71 16.24 24.07
C LEU A 200 -0.10 15.27 23.05
N GLN A 201 -0.50 15.40 21.80
CA GLN A 201 0.15 14.78 20.64
C GLN A 201 0.51 15.90 19.67
N SER A 202 1.77 16.01 19.30
CA SER A 202 2.31 17.10 18.46
C SER A 202 1.81 18.50 18.88
N GLY A 203 1.72 18.72 20.22
CA GLY A 203 1.27 19.99 20.82
C GLY A 203 -0.25 20.21 20.83
N LYS A 204 -1.07 19.27 20.34
CA LYS A 204 -2.53 19.34 20.36
C LYS A 204 -3.11 18.51 21.51
N PRO A 205 -4.18 18.98 22.17
CA PRO A 205 -4.91 18.15 23.13
C PRO A 205 -5.67 17.03 22.39
N VAL A 206 -5.41 15.79 22.80
CA VAL A 206 -6.05 14.58 22.29
C VAL A 206 -6.54 13.78 23.49
N PRO A 207 -7.73 13.14 23.43
CA PRO A 207 -8.14 12.19 24.46
C PRO A 207 -7.05 11.15 24.68
N SER A 208 -6.68 10.89 25.94
CA SER A 208 -5.58 9.93 26.24
C SER A 208 -5.84 8.54 25.67
N ALA A 209 -7.12 8.14 25.56
CA ALA A 209 -7.52 6.89 24.93
C ALA A 209 -7.22 6.81 23.41
N LEU A 210 -6.93 7.93 22.77
CA LEU A 210 -6.64 8.04 21.34
C LEU A 210 -5.21 8.52 21.05
N ASN A 211 -4.39 8.69 22.11
CA ASN A 211 -3.02 9.18 21.95
C ASN A 211 -2.01 8.03 22.15
N PRO A 212 -1.31 7.60 21.08
CA PRO A 212 -0.36 6.50 21.17
C PRO A 212 0.83 6.79 22.11
N HIS A 213 1.18 8.06 22.32
CA HIS A 213 2.30 8.44 23.19
C HIS A 213 2.15 8.02 24.66
N VAL A 214 0.91 7.76 25.11
CA VAL A 214 0.66 7.37 26.50
C VAL A 214 0.85 5.87 26.76
N PHE A 215 1.05 5.11 25.70
CA PHE A 215 1.23 3.65 25.76
C PHE A 215 2.66 3.26 25.41
N GLU A 216 3.13 2.18 26.02
CA GLU A 216 4.46 1.62 25.71
C GLU A 216 4.44 0.97 24.32
N PRO A 217 5.45 1.23 23.47
CA PRO A 217 5.58 0.59 22.17
C PRO A 217 5.80 -0.91 22.31
N GLN A 218 5.42 -1.67 21.27
CA GLN A 218 5.70 -3.09 21.14
C GLN A 218 6.74 -3.30 20.05
N ASP A 219 7.70 -4.20 20.32
CA ASP A 219 8.73 -4.53 19.35
C ASP A 219 8.13 -5.32 18.17
N ASN A 220 8.65 -5.10 16.97
CA ASN A 220 8.29 -5.84 15.78
C ASN A 220 8.86 -7.26 15.83
N VAL A 221 8.30 -8.16 15.01
CA VAL A 221 8.76 -9.54 14.91
C VAL A 221 9.20 -9.86 13.49
N PHE A 222 10.35 -10.53 13.36
CA PHE A 222 10.85 -11.02 12.09
C PHE A 222 10.95 -12.54 12.10
N TYR A 223 10.22 -13.17 11.20
CA TYR A 223 10.16 -14.62 11.03
C TYR A 223 10.90 -15.01 9.76
N ARG A 224 11.95 -15.84 9.90
CA ARG A 224 12.63 -16.48 8.77
C ARG A 224 11.85 -17.72 8.35
N ASN A 225 11.56 -17.85 7.05
CA ASN A 225 10.99 -19.06 6.46
C ASN A 225 12.06 -20.18 6.45
N ASN A 226 11.65 -21.40 6.76
CA ASN A 226 12.53 -22.57 6.78
C ASN A 226 12.49 -23.39 5.49
N GLY A 227 11.74 -22.92 4.46
CA GLY A 227 11.57 -23.58 3.17
C GLY A 227 10.64 -24.79 3.18
N ASP A 228 9.87 -24.99 4.26
CA ASP A 228 8.93 -26.09 4.39
C ASP A 228 7.52 -25.63 4.85
N GLY A 229 7.25 -24.32 4.70
CA GLY A 229 6.02 -23.67 5.16
C GLY A 229 5.98 -23.42 6.66
N THR A 230 7.12 -23.59 7.38
CA THR A 230 7.28 -23.20 8.78
C THR A 230 8.26 -22.05 8.92
N PHE A 231 8.18 -21.32 10.02
CA PHE A 231 8.98 -20.12 10.26
C PHE A 231 9.70 -20.21 11.60
N THR A 232 10.81 -19.48 11.71
CA THR A 232 11.57 -19.32 12.96
C THR A 232 11.68 -17.83 13.29
N ASP A 233 11.29 -17.43 14.50
CA ASP A 233 11.50 -16.06 14.99
C ASP A 233 13.02 -15.82 15.14
N VAL A 234 13.54 -14.88 14.35
CA VAL A 234 14.95 -14.47 14.30
C VAL A 234 15.13 -12.98 14.65
N THR A 235 14.13 -12.38 15.28
CA THR A 235 14.12 -10.95 15.63
C THR A 235 15.34 -10.53 16.42
N ASP A 236 15.66 -11.26 17.49
CA ASP A 236 16.83 -10.99 18.33
C ASP A 236 18.16 -11.22 17.59
N GLU A 237 18.20 -12.20 16.67
CA GLU A 237 19.39 -12.54 15.89
C GLU A 237 19.73 -11.44 14.88
N THR A 238 18.72 -10.90 14.21
CA THR A 238 18.87 -9.89 13.15
C THR A 238 18.93 -8.46 13.66
N GLY A 239 18.37 -8.21 14.86
CA GLY A 239 18.38 -6.89 15.49
C GLY A 239 17.43 -5.87 14.86
N ILE A 240 16.44 -6.30 14.07
CA ILE A 240 15.49 -5.41 13.35
C ILE A 240 14.13 -5.25 14.04
N ALA A 241 14.09 -5.42 15.35
CA ALA A 241 12.86 -5.28 16.15
C ALA A 241 12.22 -3.87 16.12
N ALA A 242 12.91 -2.86 15.57
CA ALA A 242 12.52 -1.44 15.63
C ALA A 242 12.18 -0.98 17.06
N VAL A 243 13.07 -1.29 17.99
CA VAL A 243 12.88 -1.08 19.45
C VAL A 243 12.46 0.35 19.75
N GLY A 244 11.35 0.50 20.47
CA GLY A 244 10.77 1.79 20.82
C GLY A 244 9.95 2.44 19.69
N GLY A 245 9.82 1.79 18.55
CA GLY A 245 8.96 2.18 17.44
C GLY A 245 7.48 1.95 17.78
N ARG A 246 6.61 2.75 17.17
CA ARG A 246 5.17 2.50 17.09
C ARG A 246 4.85 2.22 15.64
N SER A 247 5.16 1.00 15.22
CA SER A 247 5.24 0.68 13.80
C SER A 247 3.85 0.57 13.16
N MET A 248 3.72 1.12 11.97
CA MET A 248 2.49 1.11 11.17
C MET A 248 2.61 0.24 9.94
N GLN A 249 3.70 0.42 9.18
CA GLN A 249 3.96 -0.28 7.94
C GLN A 249 5.45 -0.48 7.76
N ALA A 250 5.83 -1.53 7.06
CA ALA A 250 7.20 -1.79 6.62
C ALA A 250 7.22 -2.12 5.13
N ILE A 251 8.34 -1.83 4.50
CA ILE A 251 8.61 -2.21 3.12
C ILE A 251 10.04 -2.72 2.99
N PHE A 252 10.19 -3.84 2.29
CA PHE A 252 11.49 -4.31 1.84
C PHE A 252 11.74 -3.81 0.41
N SER A 253 12.89 -3.20 0.19
CA SER A 253 13.33 -2.70 -1.11
C SER A 253 14.83 -2.59 -1.16
N ASP A 254 15.43 -2.80 -2.32
CA ASP A 254 16.86 -2.61 -2.56
C ASP A 254 17.15 -1.11 -2.71
N LEU A 255 17.38 -0.44 -1.57
CA LEU A 255 17.52 1.03 -1.47
C LEU A 255 18.93 1.53 -1.83
N ASP A 256 19.94 0.64 -1.89
CA ASP A 256 21.31 0.99 -2.28
C ASP A 256 21.79 0.27 -3.54
N ASN A 257 20.86 -0.37 -4.26
CA ASN A 257 21.07 -1.04 -5.55
C ASN A 257 22.19 -2.10 -5.55
N ASP A 258 22.28 -2.88 -4.46
CA ASP A 258 23.23 -4.00 -4.35
C ASP A 258 22.57 -5.39 -4.52
N ASN A 259 21.25 -5.43 -4.70
CA ASN A 259 20.31 -6.55 -4.84
C ASN A 259 19.99 -7.30 -3.53
N ASP A 260 20.44 -6.83 -2.38
CA ASP A 260 19.96 -7.28 -1.09
C ASP A 260 18.81 -6.37 -0.65
N LEU A 261 17.69 -6.92 -0.18
CA LEU A 261 16.53 -6.10 0.19
C LEU A 261 16.74 -5.47 1.56
N ASP A 262 16.77 -4.15 1.59
CA ASP A 262 16.80 -3.33 2.81
C ASP A 262 15.40 -3.19 3.40
N LEU A 263 15.31 -2.77 4.65
CA LEU A 263 14.04 -2.62 5.34
C LEU A 263 13.82 -1.16 5.79
N TYR A 264 12.71 -0.57 5.38
CA TYR A 264 12.20 0.68 5.95
C TYR A 264 10.97 0.43 6.81
N VAL A 265 10.94 0.98 8.04
CA VAL A 265 9.82 0.84 8.99
C VAL A 265 9.27 2.21 9.33
N ALA A 266 8.03 2.47 8.93
CA ALA A 266 7.28 3.68 9.24
C ALA A 266 6.65 3.58 10.63
N ASN A 267 6.89 4.57 11.48
CA ASN A 267 6.43 4.61 12.86
C ASN A 267 5.52 5.83 13.12
N ASP A 268 4.43 5.62 13.83
CA ASP A 268 3.58 6.71 14.31
C ASP A 268 4.25 7.40 15.51
N THR A 269 4.51 8.70 15.37
CA THR A 269 4.99 9.58 16.46
C THR A 269 6.31 9.15 17.14
N THR A 270 7.04 8.25 16.52
CA THR A 270 8.41 7.85 16.88
C THR A 270 9.29 7.81 15.64
N THR A 271 10.60 7.81 15.84
CA THR A 271 11.54 7.81 14.72
C THR A 271 11.35 6.57 13.83
N ASN A 272 11.26 6.78 12.53
CA ASN A 272 11.28 5.70 11.54
C ASN A 272 12.64 4.99 11.54
N HIS A 273 12.65 3.70 11.20
CA HIS A 273 13.87 2.92 11.12
C HIS A 273 14.23 2.57 9.68
N VAL A 274 15.52 2.59 9.40
CA VAL A 274 16.11 2.15 8.13
C VAL A 274 17.19 1.14 8.44
N TYR A 275 17.02 -0.07 7.96
CA TYR A 275 17.98 -1.15 8.13
C TYR A 275 18.53 -1.54 6.79
N ARG A 276 19.85 -1.36 6.60
CA ARG A 276 20.56 -1.86 5.43
C ARG A 276 20.85 -3.34 5.61
N ASN A 277 20.54 -4.13 4.60
CA ASN A 277 20.94 -5.52 4.51
C ASN A 277 22.40 -5.58 3.98
N ASP A 278 23.30 -6.17 4.74
CA ASP A 278 24.70 -6.35 4.35
C ASP A 278 24.92 -7.73 3.67
N GLY A 279 23.84 -8.40 3.26
CA GLY A 279 23.80 -9.70 2.61
C GLY A 279 23.50 -10.86 3.56
N GLY A 280 22.65 -11.79 3.10
CA GLY A 280 22.27 -12.99 3.84
C GLY A 280 21.50 -12.71 5.12
N GLY A 281 20.62 -11.70 5.12
CA GLY A 281 19.78 -11.33 6.26
C GLY A 281 20.53 -10.67 7.43
N ASN A 282 21.72 -10.12 7.17
CA ASN A 282 22.48 -9.39 8.18
C ASN A 282 22.21 -7.90 8.08
N PHE A 283 21.44 -7.36 9.00
CA PHE A 283 21.01 -5.98 8.98
C PHE A 283 21.88 -5.04 9.83
N THR A 284 22.10 -3.83 9.33
CA THR A 284 22.72 -2.72 10.04
C THR A 284 21.75 -1.55 10.14
N ASP A 285 21.45 -1.07 11.35
CA ASP A 285 20.65 0.14 11.55
C ASP A 285 21.42 1.36 11.02
N VAL A 286 20.90 1.96 9.96
CA VAL A 286 21.42 3.16 9.29
C VAL A 286 20.46 4.34 9.37
N SER A 287 19.48 4.29 10.28
CA SER A 287 18.43 5.29 10.42
C SER A 287 18.98 6.71 10.52
N ALA A 288 19.98 6.92 11.37
CA ALA A 288 20.56 8.24 11.58
C ALA A 288 21.37 8.76 10.36
N GLU A 289 22.01 7.86 9.63
CA GLU A 289 22.85 8.16 8.46
C GLU A 289 22.01 8.33 7.18
N SER A 290 20.80 7.75 7.15
CA SER A 290 19.93 7.75 5.96
C SER A 290 19.28 9.10 5.70
N TRP A 291 19.13 9.95 6.73
CA TRP A 291 18.38 11.20 6.73
C TRP A 291 16.86 11.03 6.49
N ALA A 292 16.38 9.81 6.50
CA ALA A 292 14.95 9.46 6.40
C ALA A 292 14.38 8.91 7.72
N ALA A 293 15.09 9.07 8.83
CA ALA A 293 14.62 8.74 10.17
C ALA A 293 13.58 9.77 10.64
N ASP A 294 12.44 9.78 9.97
CA ASP A 294 11.33 10.69 10.26
C ASP A 294 10.77 10.45 11.66
N PHE A 295 10.32 11.51 12.33
CA PHE A 295 9.72 11.45 13.65
C PHE A 295 8.25 11.92 13.65
N ARG A 296 7.72 12.29 12.47
CA ARG A 296 6.30 12.60 12.25
C ARG A 296 5.46 11.34 12.47
N GLY A 297 4.15 11.49 12.60
CA GLY A 297 3.23 10.36 12.71
C GLY A 297 3.04 9.70 11.35
N SER A 298 3.97 8.79 10.99
CA SER A 298 3.92 8.06 9.72
C SER A 298 2.84 6.98 9.76
N MET A 299 1.97 6.96 8.73
CA MET A 299 0.83 6.04 8.62
C MET A 299 1.02 5.09 7.42
N GLY A 300 0.67 5.51 6.21
CA GLY A 300 0.89 4.77 4.97
C GLY A 300 2.29 5.00 4.44
N LEU A 301 2.86 3.97 3.85
CA LEU A 301 4.21 3.93 3.27
C LEU A 301 4.14 3.30 1.88
N THR A 302 4.84 3.89 0.92
CA THR A 302 5.02 3.31 -0.41
C THR A 302 6.40 3.65 -0.97
N ALA A 303 6.85 2.89 -1.96
CA ALA A 303 8.14 3.07 -2.61
C ALA A 303 7.98 3.07 -4.14
N GLY A 304 8.87 3.77 -4.84
CA GLY A 304 8.90 3.85 -6.30
C GLY A 304 9.84 4.91 -6.82
N ASP A 305 10.27 4.80 -8.05
CA ASP A 305 11.16 5.74 -8.77
C ASP A 305 10.30 6.88 -9.35
N TYR A 306 10.04 7.96 -8.54
CA TYR A 306 9.11 9.02 -8.96
C TYR A 306 9.73 10.05 -9.92
N ASP A 307 11.05 10.20 -9.92
CA ASP A 307 11.77 11.15 -10.77
C ASP A 307 12.48 10.49 -11.97
N ALA A 308 12.33 9.17 -12.10
CA ALA A 308 12.84 8.33 -13.17
C ALA A 308 14.39 8.34 -13.29
N ASP A 309 15.08 8.45 -12.16
CA ASP A 309 16.55 8.39 -12.10
C ASP A 309 17.09 6.97 -11.88
N GLY A 310 16.21 6.02 -11.55
CA GLY A 310 16.47 4.58 -11.49
C GLY A 310 16.77 4.04 -10.11
N ASP A 311 16.64 4.85 -9.06
CA ASP A 311 16.66 4.39 -7.68
C ASP A 311 15.27 4.45 -7.02
N THR A 312 15.13 3.89 -5.83
CA THR A 312 13.83 3.77 -5.17
C THR A 312 13.65 4.86 -4.14
N ASP A 313 12.62 5.69 -4.34
CA ASP A 313 12.18 6.74 -3.44
C ASP A 313 11.09 6.26 -2.50
N LEU A 314 10.78 7.05 -1.46
CA LEU A 314 9.77 6.74 -0.46
C LEU A 314 8.74 7.86 -0.33
N PHE A 315 7.48 7.49 -0.22
CA PHE A 315 6.43 8.42 0.16
C PHE A 315 5.67 7.93 1.38
N MET A 316 5.37 8.86 2.32
CA MET A 316 4.64 8.56 3.55
C MET A 316 3.54 9.58 3.79
N SER A 317 2.38 9.09 4.22
CA SER A 317 1.30 9.92 4.72
C SER A 317 1.45 10.16 6.23
N HIS A 318 1.07 11.36 6.68
CA HIS A 318 1.28 11.81 8.07
C HIS A 318 0.01 12.32 8.75
N TRP A 319 0.15 12.53 10.07
CA TRP A 319 -0.90 13.09 10.91
C TRP A 319 -1.08 14.60 10.68
N VAL A 320 -2.16 15.19 11.22
CA VAL A 320 -2.51 16.61 11.00
C VAL A 320 -1.43 17.58 11.53
N ASP A 321 -1.23 18.68 10.82
CA ASP A 321 -0.17 19.69 11.00
C ASP A 321 1.25 19.13 10.75
N GLU A 322 1.34 17.95 10.16
CA GLU A 322 2.55 17.32 9.66
C GLU A 322 2.33 17.09 8.16
N GLU A 323 3.23 17.60 7.34
CA GLU A 323 3.17 17.39 5.90
C GLU A 323 3.48 15.92 5.55
N ASN A 324 2.84 15.37 4.51
CA ASN A 324 3.25 14.10 3.95
C ASN A 324 4.70 14.20 3.43
N ALA A 325 5.46 13.13 3.58
CA ALA A 325 6.87 13.11 3.20
C ALA A 325 7.09 12.45 1.84
N LEU A 326 7.89 13.11 1.00
CA LEU A 326 8.51 12.52 -0.18
C LEU A 326 10.03 12.53 0.03
N TYR A 327 10.61 11.36 0.19
CA TYR A 327 12.04 11.16 0.35
C TYR A 327 12.65 10.67 -0.95
N ARG A 328 13.42 11.54 -1.62
CA ARG A 328 14.18 11.19 -2.80
C ARG A 328 15.46 10.48 -2.38
N ASN A 329 15.71 9.32 -2.95
CA ASN A 329 16.96 8.58 -2.77
C ASN A 329 18.12 9.33 -3.46
N LEU A 330 19.31 9.21 -2.93
CA LEU A 330 20.51 9.88 -3.47
C LEU A 330 21.51 8.87 -4.07
N PHE A 331 21.10 7.63 -4.29
CA PHE A 331 22.01 6.62 -4.84
C PHE A 331 22.44 6.97 -6.27
N ALA A 332 21.54 7.49 -7.10
CA ALA A 332 21.84 7.87 -8.47
C ALA A 332 22.94 8.94 -8.54
N GLU A 333 23.02 9.87 -7.58
CA GLU A 333 24.05 10.90 -7.51
C GLU A 333 25.36 10.41 -6.87
N ASP A 334 25.23 9.64 -5.77
CA ASP A 334 26.38 9.22 -4.94
C ASP A 334 27.03 7.94 -5.48
N GLY A 335 26.25 7.01 -6.05
CA GLY A 335 26.72 5.74 -6.63
C GLY A 335 27.43 4.84 -5.62
N ASN A 336 27.11 4.94 -4.33
CA ASN A 336 27.77 4.20 -3.26
C ASN A 336 26.81 3.20 -2.61
N ALA A 337 26.80 1.98 -3.12
CA ALA A 337 26.02 0.83 -2.64
C ALA A 337 26.26 0.43 -1.16
N LYS A 338 26.85 1.28 -0.34
CA LYS A 338 27.00 1.10 1.11
C LYS A 338 26.42 2.25 1.90
N GLN A 339 25.66 3.12 1.26
CA GLN A 339 25.08 4.28 1.91
C GLN A 339 23.67 4.52 1.38
N ILE A 340 22.70 4.20 2.20
CA ILE A 340 21.32 4.60 1.99
C ILE A 340 21.18 6.04 2.47
N ARG A 341 20.81 6.97 1.58
CA ARG A 341 20.61 8.39 1.89
C ARG A 341 19.45 8.95 1.11
N PHE A 342 18.67 9.77 1.78
CA PHE A 342 17.51 10.44 1.22
C PHE A 342 17.56 11.94 1.46
N VAL A 343 16.81 12.70 0.68
CA VAL A 343 16.49 14.09 0.92
C VAL A 343 14.97 14.27 0.96
N ASP A 344 14.46 15.02 1.94
CA ASP A 344 13.04 15.35 2.03
C ASP A 344 12.71 16.45 1.02
N GLU A 345 12.01 16.08 -0.06
CA GLU A 345 11.59 16.96 -1.14
C GLU A 345 10.12 17.42 -1.01
N SER A 346 9.44 17.14 0.09
CA SER A 346 8.00 17.40 0.28
C SER A 346 7.59 18.84 -0.06
N TYR A 347 8.43 19.82 0.29
CA TYR A 347 8.18 21.24 0.00
C TYR A 347 8.53 21.62 -1.43
N THR A 348 9.66 21.17 -1.94
CA THR A 348 10.12 21.42 -3.31
C THR A 348 9.22 20.75 -4.33
N ALA A 349 8.73 19.55 -4.01
CA ALA A 349 7.75 18.80 -4.80
C ALA A 349 6.31 19.35 -4.70
N MET A 350 6.06 20.41 -3.91
CA MET A 350 4.75 21.07 -3.75
C MET A 350 3.67 20.21 -3.07
N LEU A 351 4.03 19.20 -2.31
CA LEU A 351 3.11 18.28 -1.61
C LEU A 351 2.75 18.77 -0.21
N ALA A 352 3.70 19.43 0.47
CA ALA A 352 3.59 19.76 1.89
C ALA A 352 2.40 20.66 2.25
N GLU A 353 2.19 21.76 1.51
CA GLU A 353 1.14 22.74 1.83
C GLU A 353 -0.29 22.19 1.65
N GLU A 354 -0.46 21.25 0.72
CA GLU A 354 -1.76 20.64 0.41
C GLU A 354 -2.13 19.59 1.46
N SER A 355 -1.17 18.82 1.97
CA SER A 355 -1.41 17.69 2.89
C SER A 355 -1.54 18.09 4.36
N ILE A 356 -0.88 19.16 4.80
CA ILE A 356 -0.70 19.53 6.23
C ILE A 356 -1.99 19.64 7.06
N LYS A 357 -3.15 19.83 6.45
CA LYS A 357 -4.45 19.95 7.13
C LYS A 357 -5.24 18.67 7.20
N GLN A 358 -4.78 17.65 6.51
CA GLN A 358 -5.42 16.34 6.45
C GLN A 358 -4.71 15.37 7.38
N ILE A 359 -5.31 14.22 7.61
CA ILE A 359 -4.66 13.06 8.22
C ILE A 359 -4.67 12.00 7.14
N GLY A 360 -3.47 11.74 6.59
CA GLY A 360 -3.28 10.77 5.53
C GLY A 360 -3.14 9.35 6.09
N TRP A 361 -3.61 8.37 5.31
CA TRP A 361 -3.56 6.95 5.63
C TRP A 361 -3.06 6.16 4.41
N GLY A 362 -3.91 5.33 3.80
CA GLY A 362 -3.54 4.56 2.62
C GLY A 362 -3.06 5.43 1.48
N THR A 363 -1.97 5.02 0.84
CA THR A 363 -1.30 5.76 -0.23
C THR A 363 -0.55 4.82 -1.15
N THR A 364 -0.28 5.24 -2.37
CA THR A 364 0.67 4.58 -3.27
C THR A 364 1.23 5.55 -4.30
N LEU A 365 2.40 5.19 -4.85
CA LEU A 365 2.98 5.74 -6.07
C LEU A 365 2.51 4.90 -7.27
N PHE A 366 1.75 5.48 -8.20
CA PHE A 366 1.18 4.80 -9.36
C PHE A 366 0.95 5.77 -10.51
N ASP A 367 0.86 5.28 -11.72
CA ASP A 367 0.61 6.09 -12.92
C ASP A 367 -0.89 6.03 -13.28
N TYR A 368 -1.69 7.01 -12.79
CA TYR A 368 -3.15 6.96 -12.95
C TYR A 368 -3.62 7.29 -14.37
N ASP A 369 -2.82 8.00 -15.17
CA ASP A 369 -3.20 8.40 -16.53
C ASP A 369 -2.30 7.80 -17.63
N ASN A 370 -1.45 6.85 -17.25
CA ASN A 370 -0.56 6.09 -18.13
C ASN A 370 0.39 6.98 -18.95
N ASP A 371 0.80 8.14 -18.40
CA ASP A 371 1.75 9.05 -19.07
C ASP A 371 3.21 8.69 -18.80
N GLY A 372 3.45 7.81 -17.85
CA GLY A 372 4.73 7.24 -17.45
C GLY A 372 5.37 7.89 -16.23
N ASP A 373 4.77 8.92 -15.64
CA ASP A 373 5.20 9.54 -14.39
C ASP A 373 4.40 8.93 -13.23
N LEU A 374 5.05 8.62 -12.10
CA LEU A 374 4.36 8.10 -10.92
C LEU A 374 3.66 9.23 -10.17
N ASP A 375 2.36 9.10 -9.99
CA ASP A 375 1.46 9.98 -9.27
C ASP A 375 1.26 9.49 -7.83
N ILE A 376 0.61 10.29 -6.98
CA ILE A 376 0.37 9.93 -5.59
C ILE A 376 -1.12 10.04 -5.26
N PHE A 377 -1.71 8.96 -4.75
CA PHE A 377 -3.02 9.00 -4.09
C PHE A 377 -2.85 8.92 -2.58
N VAL A 378 -3.68 9.68 -1.84
CA VAL A 378 -3.74 9.61 -0.38
C VAL A 378 -5.21 9.60 0.03
N THR A 379 -5.64 8.53 0.72
CA THR A 379 -6.93 8.55 1.41
C THR A 379 -6.80 9.24 2.76
N ASN A 380 -7.80 10.05 3.11
CA ASN A 380 -7.77 10.89 4.29
C ASN A 380 -8.97 10.63 5.23
N GLY A 381 -8.72 10.78 6.52
CA GLY A 381 -9.77 10.64 7.52
C GLY A 381 -9.31 11.06 8.90
N SER A 382 -10.00 12.00 9.52
CA SER A 382 -9.59 12.55 10.82
C SER A 382 -9.66 11.52 11.95
N THR A 383 -8.80 11.66 12.94
CA THR A 383 -8.89 11.01 14.26
C THR A 383 -9.66 11.89 15.25
N PHE A 384 -10.03 13.11 14.89
CA PHE A 384 -10.82 13.99 15.71
C PHE A 384 -12.32 13.75 15.52
N GLN A 385 -13.05 13.92 16.61
CA GLN A 385 -14.50 13.75 16.69
C GLN A 385 -15.23 15.04 16.31
N GLU A 386 -16.42 14.89 15.76
CA GLU A 386 -17.31 16.05 15.61
C GLU A 386 -17.77 16.58 16.98
N LEU A 387 -17.65 17.88 17.23
CA LEU A 387 -18.02 18.52 18.52
C LEU A 387 -19.47 18.26 18.95
N ARG A 388 -20.39 18.04 18.02
CA ARG A 388 -21.82 17.82 18.30
C ARG A 388 -22.21 16.35 18.26
N ARG A 389 -21.35 15.50 17.72
CA ARG A 389 -21.55 14.06 17.55
C ARG A 389 -20.24 13.35 17.82
N PRO A 390 -19.85 13.22 19.10
CA PRO A 390 -18.54 12.64 19.47
C PRO A 390 -18.40 11.16 19.05
N GLU A 391 -19.51 10.52 18.71
CA GLU A 391 -19.54 9.18 18.14
C GLU A 391 -19.12 9.11 16.66
N VAL A 392 -18.87 10.28 16.02
CA VAL A 392 -18.51 10.37 14.60
C VAL A 392 -17.16 11.07 14.46
N LEU A 393 -16.25 10.47 13.71
CA LEU A 393 -15.01 11.11 13.28
C LEU A 393 -15.28 12.12 12.16
N ILE A 394 -14.43 13.15 12.05
CA ILE A 394 -14.55 14.17 11.01
C ILE A 394 -14.11 13.57 9.67
N PRO A 395 -14.99 13.48 8.66
CA PRO A 395 -14.60 12.99 7.34
C PRO A 395 -13.73 14.03 6.61
N GLN A 396 -12.80 13.54 5.79
CA GLN A 396 -11.86 14.37 5.02
C GLN A 396 -11.89 13.97 3.54
N PRO A 397 -11.52 14.88 2.61
CA PRO A 397 -11.43 14.55 1.19
C PRO A 397 -10.15 13.74 0.91
N ASP A 398 -10.25 12.74 0.07
CA ASP A 398 -9.09 12.07 -0.51
C ASP A 398 -8.37 12.99 -1.51
N MET A 399 -7.09 12.75 -1.75
CA MET A 399 -6.26 13.58 -2.61
C MET A 399 -5.56 12.73 -3.67
N LEU A 400 -5.50 13.27 -4.89
CA LEU A 400 -4.68 12.77 -5.98
C LEU A 400 -3.76 13.87 -6.45
N PHE A 401 -2.48 13.58 -6.47
CA PHE A 401 -1.41 14.47 -6.92
C PHE A 401 -0.81 13.91 -8.20
N ARG A 402 -0.92 14.66 -9.29
CA ARG A 402 -0.28 14.34 -10.56
C ARG A 402 1.17 14.82 -10.53
N ASN A 403 2.09 13.95 -10.89
CA ASN A 403 3.45 14.30 -11.21
C ASN A 403 3.48 15.13 -12.50
N ASN A 404 4.19 16.25 -12.51
CA ASN A 404 4.26 17.16 -13.65
C ASN A 404 5.45 16.84 -14.60
N GLY A 405 6.23 15.79 -14.30
CA GLY A 405 7.43 15.41 -15.05
C GLY A 405 8.62 16.36 -14.85
N ASP A 406 8.59 17.17 -13.79
CA ASP A 406 9.64 18.12 -13.40
C ASP A 406 9.93 18.08 -11.89
N GLU A 407 9.74 16.91 -11.27
CA GLU A 407 9.91 16.64 -9.84
C GLU A 407 8.90 17.39 -8.93
N THR A 408 7.88 18.03 -9.52
CA THR A 408 6.80 18.69 -8.78
C THR A 408 5.46 18.01 -9.00
N PHE A 409 4.54 18.19 -8.07
CA PHE A 409 3.20 17.62 -8.12
C PHE A 409 2.11 18.71 -8.14
N SER A 410 0.98 18.39 -8.76
CA SER A 410 -0.22 19.21 -8.76
C SER A 410 -1.41 18.44 -8.20
N ASN A 411 -2.13 19.02 -7.24
CA ASN A 411 -3.36 18.42 -6.75
C ASN A 411 -4.45 18.46 -7.83
N VAL A 412 -4.80 17.29 -8.36
CA VAL A 412 -5.79 17.09 -9.44
C VAL A 412 -7.10 16.47 -8.96
N SER A 413 -7.32 16.36 -7.65
CA SER A 413 -8.51 15.75 -7.06
C SER A 413 -9.82 16.36 -7.58
N GLN A 414 -9.83 17.67 -7.87
CA GLN A 414 -10.99 18.36 -8.44
C GLN A 414 -11.22 17.97 -9.92
N GLU A 415 -10.15 17.84 -10.68
CA GLU A 415 -10.19 17.55 -12.12
C GLU A 415 -10.59 16.09 -12.38
N THR A 416 -10.14 15.18 -11.53
CA THR A 416 -10.39 13.73 -11.62
C THR A 416 -11.69 13.28 -10.96
N GLY A 417 -12.42 14.22 -10.33
CA GLY A 417 -13.69 13.92 -9.67
C GLY A 417 -13.58 13.38 -8.24
N ILE A 418 -12.37 13.06 -7.76
CA ILE A 418 -12.13 12.56 -6.38
C ILE A 418 -12.66 13.56 -5.34
N ALA A 419 -12.41 14.85 -5.51
CA ALA A 419 -12.92 15.88 -4.60
C ALA A 419 -14.45 16.02 -4.59
N ALA A 420 -15.15 15.45 -5.56
CA ALA A 420 -16.63 15.46 -5.63
C ALA A 420 -17.26 14.23 -4.96
N LEU A 421 -16.46 13.23 -4.56
CA LEU A 421 -16.94 12.05 -3.85
C LEU A 421 -17.51 12.42 -2.47
N PRO A 422 -18.43 11.61 -1.93
CA PRO A 422 -18.89 11.80 -0.56
C PRO A 422 -17.74 11.73 0.42
N LEU A 423 -17.57 12.73 1.28
CA LEU A 423 -16.56 12.73 2.30
C LEU A 423 -16.71 11.52 3.23
N ARG A 424 -15.62 10.83 3.50
CA ARG A 424 -15.52 9.63 4.34
C ARG A 424 -14.38 9.79 5.37
N VAL A 425 -14.24 8.79 6.19
CA VAL A 425 -13.10 8.64 7.10
C VAL A 425 -12.27 7.49 6.55
N GLY A 426 -11.46 7.79 5.54
CA GLY A 426 -10.62 6.82 4.87
C GLY A 426 -9.54 6.25 5.79
N ARG A 427 -9.13 5.00 5.52
CA ARG A 427 -8.04 4.27 6.20
C ARG A 427 -7.19 3.55 5.17
N GLY A 428 -7.21 2.23 5.13
CA GLY A 428 -6.44 1.47 4.14
C GLY A 428 -6.92 1.72 2.71
N ALA A 429 -6.00 1.60 1.77
CA ALA A 429 -6.29 1.62 0.34
C ALA A 429 -5.47 0.56 -0.38
N ALA A 430 -6.08 -0.11 -1.37
CA ALA A 430 -5.44 -1.08 -2.24
C ALA A 430 -5.61 -0.65 -3.71
N PHE A 431 -4.61 -0.97 -4.54
CA PHE A 431 -4.48 -0.50 -5.91
C PHE A 431 -4.26 -1.66 -6.88
N GLY A 432 -4.87 -1.60 -8.04
CA GLY A 432 -4.72 -2.58 -9.12
C GLY A 432 -5.82 -2.44 -10.17
N ASP A 433 -5.55 -2.92 -11.37
CA ASP A 433 -6.49 -2.97 -12.50
C ASP A 433 -7.46 -4.15 -12.30
N TYR A 434 -8.60 -3.90 -11.62
CA TYR A 434 -9.53 -4.99 -11.27
C TYR A 434 -10.45 -5.39 -12.43
N ASP A 435 -10.68 -4.51 -13.41
CA ASP A 435 -11.54 -4.81 -14.56
C ASP A 435 -10.77 -5.08 -15.86
N ASN A 436 -9.43 -5.18 -15.75
CA ASN A 436 -8.50 -5.56 -16.82
C ASN A 436 -8.54 -4.65 -18.05
N ASP A 437 -8.82 -3.38 -17.87
CA ASP A 437 -8.91 -2.42 -18.97
C ASP A 437 -7.61 -1.64 -19.20
N GLY A 438 -6.61 -1.80 -18.33
CA GLY A 438 -5.24 -1.29 -18.46
C GLY A 438 -4.98 0.01 -17.74
N ASP A 439 -5.87 0.45 -16.86
CA ASP A 439 -5.58 1.52 -15.92
C ASP A 439 -5.81 1.06 -14.46
N VAL A 440 -5.19 1.77 -13.53
CA VAL A 440 -5.18 1.38 -12.11
C VAL A 440 -6.39 1.94 -11.39
N ASP A 441 -7.10 1.06 -10.69
CA ASP A 441 -8.26 1.37 -9.85
C ASP A 441 -7.87 1.45 -8.38
N ILE A 442 -8.76 2.02 -7.55
CA ILE A 442 -8.49 2.26 -6.14
C ILE A 442 -9.62 1.70 -5.28
N PHE A 443 -9.27 0.87 -4.30
CA PHE A 443 -10.20 0.46 -3.25
C PHE A 443 -9.85 1.13 -1.93
N VAL A 444 -10.82 1.77 -1.26
CA VAL A 444 -10.64 2.48 0.01
C VAL A 444 -11.53 1.88 1.09
N VAL A 445 -10.92 1.50 2.20
CA VAL A 445 -11.64 1.14 3.44
C VAL A 445 -12.02 2.42 4.17
N ASN A 446 -13.30 2.57 4.48
CA ASN A 446 -13.83 3.71 5.21
C ASN A 446 -14.24 3.30 6.63
N ASN A 447 -13.68 3.96 7.64
CA ASN A 447 -14.00 3.64 9.03
C ASN A 447 -15.47 3.91 9.35
N HIS A 448 -16.17 2.93 9.95
CA HIS A 448 -17.60 2.94 10.26
C HIS A 448 -18.52 3.22 9.06
N ALA A 449 -18.10 2.92 7.85
CA ALA A 449 -18.87 3.18 6.63
C ALA A 449 -18.68 2.05 5.59
N PRO A 450 -19.51 2.00 4.54
CA PRO A 450 -19.22 1.19 3.37
C PRO A 450 -17.89 1.62 2.73
N PRO A 451 -17.11 0.68 2.16
CA PRO A 451 -15.91 0.99 1.42
C PRO A 451 -16.23 1.75 0.12
N THR A 452 -15.21 2.16 -0.59
CA THR A 452 -15.33 2.81 -1.89
C THR A 452 -14.43 2.10 -2.89
N LEU A 453 -14.99 1.57 -3.98
CA LEU A 453 -14.25 1.12 -5.16
C LEU A 453 -14.33 2.22 -6.21
N LEU A 454 -13.20 2.82 -6.51
CA LEU A 454 -13.04 3.88 -7.50
C LEU A 454 -12.50 3.28 -8.78
N ARG A 455 -13.36 3.18 -9.80
CA ARG A 455 -12.92 2.79 -11.13
C ARG A 455 -12.31 4.00 -11.83
N ASN A 456 -11.13 3.81 -12.38
CA ASN A 456 -10.49 4.77 -13.26
C ASN A 456 -11.22 4.78 -14.62
N GLU A 457 -11.48 5.95 -15.16
CA GLU A 457 -12.17 6.10 -16.45
C GLU A 457 -11.28 6.91 -17.39
N GLY A 458 -10.46 6.20 -18.14
CA GLY A 458 -9.70 6.77 -19.23
C GLY A 458 -8.22 7.03 -18.97
N GLY A 459 -7.62 6.46 -17.93
CA GLY A 459 -6.18 6.32 -17.81
C GLY A 459 -5.60 5.55 -19.00
N ASN A 460 -6.31 4.51 -19.45
CA ASN A 460 -5.98 3.65 -20.59
C ASN A 460 -6.10 4.31 -21.98
N ARG A 461 -6.34 5.61 -22.07
CA ARG A 461 -6.22 6.37 -23.35
C ARG A 461 -4.80 6.53 -23.77
N ASN A 462 -3.87 6.64 -22.85
CA ASN A 462 -2.46 6.45 -23.08
C ASN A 462 -2.16 4.96 -23.17
N ASN A 463 -1.05 4.61 -23.80
CA ASN A 463 -0.67 3.21 -23.89
C ASN A 463 -0.01 2.72 -22.60
N TRP A 464 -0.14 1.41 -22.35
CA TRP A 464 0.31 0.79 -21.12
C TRP A 464 0.96 -0.59 -21.36
N LEU A 465 1.65 -1.10 -20.37
CA LEU A 465 2.13 -2.47 -20.28
C LEU A 465 1.94 -2.97 -18.85
N GLN A 466 1.38 -4.15 -18.69
CA GLN A 466 1.33 -4.87 -17.42
C GLN A 466 2.22 -6.10 -17.46
N VAL A 467 2.95 -6.36 -16.39
CA VAL A 467 3.89 -7.47 -16.29
C VAL A 467 3.61 -8.29 -15.04
N LYS A 468 3.22 -9.55 -15.22
CA LYS A 468 3.19 -10.57 -14.15
C LYS A 468 4.51 -11.33 -14.20
N LEU A 469 5.31 -11.26 -13.15
CA LEU A 469 6.50 -12.08 -12.98
C LEU A 469 6.13 -13.44 -12.36
N VAL A 470 6.92 -14.46 -12.68
CA VAL A 470 6.84 -15.77 -12.05
C VAL A 470 8.27 -16.25 -11.80
N GLY A 471 8.65 -16.29 -10.55
CA GLY A 471 9.95 -16.78 -10.11
C GLY A 471 10.10 -18.30 -10.25
N THR A 472 11.32 -18.76 -10.12
CA THR A 472 11.68 -20.17 -9.91
C THR A 472 12.05 -20.36 -8.42
N GLY A 473 11.97 -21.57 -7.91
CA GLY A 473 12.15 -21.81 -6.48
C GLY A 473 10.84 -21.56 -5.71
N THR A 474 10.94 -21.06 -4.52
CA THR A 474 9.82 -20.81 -3.59
C THR A 474 9.28 -19.38 -3.70
N ASN A 475 10.09 -18.36 -4.03
CA ASN A 475 9.62 -17.02 -4.36
C ASN A 475 8.96 -16.99 -5.75
N ARG A 476 7.76 -17.59 -5.86
CA ARG A 476 7.00 -17.65 -7.12
C ARG A 476 6.47 -16.30 -7.56
N ASP A 477 6.24 -15.42 -6.62
CA ASP A 477 5.69 -14.08 -6.87
C ASP A 477 6.76 -13.09 -7.33
N ALA A 478 8.03 -13.52 -7.32
CA ALA A 478 9.18 -12.71 -7.70
C ALA A 478 9.29 -11.39 -6.89
N ILE A 479 8.92 -11.44 -5.60
CA ILE A 479 9.07 -10.32 -4.68
C ILE A 479 10.56 -9.95 -4.61
N GLY A 480 10.88 -8.64 -4.70
CA GLY A 480 12.23 -8.11 -4.78
C GLY A 480 12.82 -8.06 -6.20
N ALA A 481 12.11 -8.58 -7.21
CA ALA A 481 12.57 -8.43 -8.59
C ALA A 481 12.31 -7.02 -9.13
N LYS A 482 13.27 -6.49 -9.90
CA LYS A 482 13.18 -5.18 -10.56
C LYS A 482 12.87 -5.34 -12.04
N ILE A 483 11.89 -4.56 -12.54
CA ILE A 483 11.52 -4.52 -13.94
C ILE A 483 11.90 -3.14 -14.48
N GLN A 484 12.72 -3.11 -15.51
CA GLN A 484 13.05 -1.90 -16.25
C GLN A 484 12.36 -1.94 -17.62
N VAL A 485 11.53 -0.94 -17.89
CA VAL A 485 10.85 -0.74 -19.17
C VAL A 485 11.44 0.47 -19.88
N LYS A 486 11.92 0.27 -21.12
CA LYS A 486 12.49 1.33 -21.94
C LYS A 486 11.67 1.53 -23.20
N THR A 487 11.20 2.74 -23.41
CA THR A 487 10.64 3.25 -24.67
C THR A 487 11.66 4.14 -25.39
N ALA A 488 11.28 4.75 -26.51
CA ALA A 488 12.16 5.68 -27.24
C ALA A 488 12.55 6.90 -26.41
N ASP A 489 11.66 7.35 -25.53
CA ASP A 489 11.77 8.64 -24.85
C ASP A 489 12.04 8.52 -23.35
N ARG A 490 11.82 7.33 -22.75
CA ARG A 490 11.84 7.14 -21.29
C ARG A 490 12.34 5.77 -20.89
N THR A 491 12.92 5.71 -19.70
CA THR A 491 13.16 4.46 -18.94
C THR A 491 12.42 4.56 -17.60
N GLN A 492 11.75 3.50 -17.21
CA GLN A 492 11.04 3.38 -15.92
C GLN A 492 11.54 2.14 -15.21
N VAL A 493 11.62 2.18 -13.89
CA VAL A 493 11.96 1.05 -13.04
C VAL A 493 10.82 0.82 -12.04
N LYS A 494 10.45 -0.44 -11.83
CA LYS A 494 9.52 -0.85 -10.79
C LYS A 494 10.02 -2.11 -10.12
N GLU A 495 9.99 -2.14 -8.80
CA GLU A 495 10.27 -3.31 -7.98
C GLU A 495 8.97 -3.95 -7.52
N ILE A 496 8.96 -5.27 -7.32
CA ILE A 496 7.79 -6.01 -6.82
C ILE A 496 7.86 -6.07 -5.30
N TYR A 497 6.86 -5.51 -4.63
CA TYR A 497 6.77 -5.47 -3.16
C TYR A 497 5.62 -6.35 -2.65
N ALA A 498 5.79 -6.90 -1.44
CA ALA A 498 4.69 -7.50 -0.69
C ALA A 498 4.58 -6.83 0.68
N GLY A 499 3.73 -5.83 0.75
CA GLY A 499 3.50 -4.96 1.90
C GLY A 499 3.81 -3.51 1.56
N ASP A 500 2.74 -2.70 1.42
CA ASP A 500 2.81 -1.29 1.05
C ASP A 500 1.49 -0.60 1.47
N SER A 501 1.37 0.72 1.25
CA SER A 501 0.19 1.50 1.61
C SER A 501 -0.01 1.59 3.14
N TYR A 502 -1.24 1.47 3.64
CA TYR A 502 -1.57 1.45 5.06
C TYR A 502 -2.27 0.15 5.40
N MET A 503 -1.56 -0.78 6.05
CA MET A 503 -2.09 -2.09 6.44
C MET A 503 -2.74 -2.85 5.27
N SER A 504 -2.31 -2.57 4.05
CA SER A 504 -2.97 -3.00 2.82
C SER A 504 -1.99 -3.71 1.90
N PHE A 505 -2.52 -4.27 0.81
CA PHE A 505 -1.75 -5.00 -0.17
C PHE A 505 -2.18 -4.63 -1.58
N ASN A 506 -1.23 -4.16 -2.39
CA ASN A 506 -1.46 -3.85 -3.80
C ASN A 506 -1.24 -5.07 -4.68
N SER A 507 -1.81 -5.05 -5.88
CA SER A 507 -1.59 -6.11 -6.87
C SER A 507 -0.10 -6.30 -7.16
N LEU A 508 0.36 -7.56 -7.26
CA LEU A 508 1.73 -7.92 -7.67
C LEU A 508 1.97 -7.78 -9.19
N ILE A 509 1.00 -7.27 -9.92
CA ILE A 509 1.16 -6.95 -11.34
C ILE A 509 1.88 -5.61 -11.44
N ALA A 510 3.04 -5.59 -12.10
CA ALA A 510 3.74 -4.33 -12.37
C ALA A 510 3.08 -3.60 -13.54
N GLU A 511 2.64 -2.39 -13.31
CA GLU A 511 1.91 -1.56 -14.25
C GLU A 511 2.79 -0.39 -14.72
N PHE A 512 2.87 -0.18 -16.03
CA PHE A 512 3.67 0.84 -16.68
C PHE A 512 2.82 1.61 -17.69
N GLY A 513 2.61 2.89 -17.46
CA GLY A 513 2.15 3.79 -18.49
C GLY A 513 3.29 4.09 -19.47
N VAL A 514 3.00 4.07 -20.75
CA VAL A 514 4.01 4.34 -21.78
C VAL A 514 3.61 5.49 -22.72
N GLY A 515 2.62 6.27 -22.32
CA GLY A 515 2.15 7.44 -23.04
C GLY A 515 1.74 7.13 -24.47
N ASN A 516 2.39 7.77 -25.42
CA ASN A 516 2.13 7.56 -26.85
C ASN A 516 2.96 6.41 -27.46
N ALA A 517 3.84 5.76 -26.73
CA ALA A 517 4.68 4.69 -27.25
C ALA A 517 3.81 3.46 -27.55
N THR A 518 3.84 2.99 -28.79
CA THR A 518 3.10 1.76 -29.22
C THR A 518 3.92 0.50 -29.06
N GLN A 519 5.18 0.63 -28.63
CA GLN A 519 6.13 -0.47 -28.47
C GLN A 519 7.15 -0.13 -27.39
N ILE A 520 7.45 -1.09 -26.56
CA ILE A 520 8.57 -1.10 -25.61
C ILE A 520 9.80 -1.63 -26.36
N GLU A 521 10.87 -0.83 -26.40
CA GLU A 521 12.12 -1.21 -27.07
C GLU A 521 12.83 -2.36 -26.34
N THR A 522 12.89 -2.24 -25.01
CA THR A 522 13.52 -3.25 -24.12
C THR A 522 12.76 -3.32 -22.81
N LEU A 523 12.47 -4.54 -22.38
CA LEU A 523 12.09 -4.86 -21.02
C LEU A 523 13.18 -5.72 -20.42
N GLN A 524 13.71 -5.33 -19.28
CA GLN A 524 14.67 -6.11 -18.53
C GLN A 524 14.10 -6.44 -17.16
N VAL A 525 14.13 -7.71 -16.78
CA VAL A 525 13.88 -8.17 -15.43
C VAL A 525 15.23 -8.47 -14.80
N THR A 526 15.49 -7.87 -13.64
CA THR A 526 16.58 -8.26 -12.74
C THR A 526 15.93 -9.02 -11.59
N TRP A 527 16.14 -10.32 -11.57
CA TRP A 527 15.62 -11.19 -10.51
C TRP A 527 16.45 -10.97 -9.23
N GLN A 528 15.87 -11.24 -8.08
CA GLN A 528 16.53 -10.99 -6.79
C GLN A 528 17.89 -11.73 -6.66
N ASN A 529 18.05 -12.89 -7.27
CA ASN A 529 19.34 -13.60 -7.33
C ASN A 529 20.39 -12.94 -8.26
N GLY A 530 20.09 -11.76 -8.82
CA GLY A 530 20.97 -11.01 -9.73
C GLY A 530 20.95 -11.49 -11.18
N GLU A 531 20.17 -12.52 -11.53
CA GLU A 531 20.01 -12.94 -12.92
C GLU A 531 19.22 -11.91 -13.72
N MET A 532 19.58 -11.69 -14.97
CA MET A 532 18.92 -10.72 -15.84
C MET A 532 18.32 -11.39 -17.08
N GLN A 533 17.06 -11.10 -17.32
CA GLN A 533 16.34 -11.58 -18.51
C GLN A 533 15.85 -10.36 -19.32
N LYS A 534 16.03 -10.40 -20.65
CA LYS A 534 15.68 -9.28 -21.54
C LYS A 534 14.76 -9.69 -22.66
N LEU A 535 13.72 -8.90 -22.86
CA LEU A 535 12.82 -8.98 -23.99
C LEU A 535 12.92 -7.69 -24.83
N HIS A 536 12.62 -7.78 -26.11
CA HIS A 536 12.72 -6.65 -27.04
C HIS A 536 11.48 -6.52 -27.91
N ASN A 537 11.17 -5.29 -28.32
CA ASN A 537 10.12 -4.99 -29.27
C ASN A 537 8.74 -5.52 -28.84
N ILE A 538 8.37 -5.28 -27.58
CA ILE A 538 7.09 -5.71 -27.03
C ILE A 538 6.02 -4.70 -27.41
N PRO A 539 4.88 -5.09 -28.03
CA PRO A 539 3.77 -4.19 -28.26
C PRO A 539 3.20 -3.63 -26.94
N ALA A 540 2.76 -2.39 -26.94
CA ALA A 540 2.00 -1.82 -25.83
C ALA A 540 0.56 -2.37 -25.76
N ASN A 541 -0.19 -2.00 -24.74
CA ASN A 541 -1.59 -2.34 -24.49
C ASN A 541 -1.82 -3.85 -24.34
N GLN A 542 -1.04 -4.46 -23.47
CA GLN A 542 -1.20 -5.87 -23.11
C GLN A 542 -0.64 -6.19 -21.74
N ARG A 543 -1.14 -7.26 -21.13
CA ARG A 543 -0.52 -7.93 -19.99
C ARG A 543 0.35 -9.07 -20.50
N ILE A 544 1.57 -9.15 -20.00
CA ILE A 544 2.51 -10.23 -20.31
C ILE A 544 2.91 -10.97 -19.04
N ARG A 545 3.13 -12.27 -19.16
CA ARG A 545 3.70 -13.12 -18.11
C ARG A 545 5.13 -13.45 -18.45
N ILE A 546 6.07 -13.20 -17.54
CA ILE A 546 7.49 -13.52 -17.70
C ILE A 546 7.86 -14.51 -16.60
N THR A 547 8.34 -15.67 -17.00
CA THR A 547 8.84 -16.70 -16.09
C THR A 547 10.36 -16.65 -16.08
N GLN A 548 10.98 -16.74 -14.92
CA GLN A 548 12.43 -16.83 -14.73
C GLN A 548 12.96 -18.07 -15.47
N GLU A 549 14.08 -17.91 -16.23
CA GLU A 549 14.65 -18.98 -17.08
C GLU A 549 15.52 -19.99 -16.29
#